data_2f7f682cc6f7fc976631a0be01f8aaaa
#
_entry.id   2f7f682cc6f7fc976631a0be01f8aaaa
#
_cell.length_a   1.000
_cell.length_b   1.000
_cell.length_c   1.000
_cell.angle_alpha   90.00
_cell.angle_beta   90.00
_cell.angle_gamma   90.00
#
_symmetry.space_group_name_H-M   'P 1'
#
loop_
_entity.id
_entity.type
_entity.pdbx_description
1 polymer ?
#
loop_
_entity_poly.entity_id
_entity_poly.type
_entity_poly.pdbx_seq_one_letter_code
_entity_poly.pdbx_strand_id
1 'polypeptide(L)'
;MNMKRVLTGAILAAVMVLPVIAAPPDSKSTADRDAAVAEKWIAGWNSHDPDKILPQFTDDIFYEDVAFGEVSHGQAEVRKFFLSELEGVPDLELKLMRADIHGGHGTIEWMFSGTDKDVFKTGKKFSVRGVSVIDMRDGKIFRNVDFYDVATVMRQVGLLQTPPADAK
;
A
#
# COMPACT_ATOMS: atom_id res chain seq x y z
N MET A 1 53.74 9.64 75.64
CA MET A 1 52.23 9.73 75.57
C MET A 1 51.92 9.81 74.09
N ASN A 2 51.65 8.66 73.50
CA ASN A 2 51.49 8.50 72.02
C ASN A 2 50.03 8.53 71.61
N MET A 3 49.68 9.53 70.83
CA MET A 3 48.31 9.71 70.25
C MET A 3 48.30 9.19 68.82
N LYS A 4 47.75 7.98 68.61
CA LYS A 4 47.56 7.37 67.26
C LYS A 4 46.39 8.05 66.57
N ARG A 5 46.67 8.70 65.46
CA ARG A 5 45.61 9.22 64.51
C ARG A 5 45.14 8.08 63.64
N VAL A 6 43.84 7.75 63.75
CA VAL A 6 43.17 6.84 62.83
C VAL A 6 42.66 7.67 61.65
N LEU A 7 43.18 7.39 60.44
CA LEU A 7 42.61 7.93 59.18
C LEU A 7 41.50 7.00 58.73
N THR A 8 40.27 7.54 58.74
CA THR A 8 39.11 6.86 58.16
C THR A 8 39.01 7.28 56.66
N GLY A 9 39.40 6.39 55.77
CA GLY A 9 39.23 6.61 54.32
C GLY A 9 37.79 6.31 53.89
N ALA A 10 37.10 7.33 53.39
CA ALA A 10 35.80 7.16 52.75
C ALA A 10 35.98 6.71 51.29
N ILE A 11 35.55 5.49 50.97
CA ILE A 11 35.49 4.99 49.60
C ILE A 11 34.24 5.49 48.93
N LEU A 12 34.39 6.44 48.02
CA LEU A 12 33.30 6.96 47.17
C LEU A 12 33.11 5.96 46.02
N ALA A 13 32.08 5.12 46.08
CA ALA A 13 31.69 4.27 44.94
C ALA A 13 30.97 5.08 43.90
N ALA A 14 31.61 5.40 42.78
CA ALA A 14 30.98 6.01 41.61
C ALA A 14 30.12 4.96 40.89
N VAL A 15 28.81 5.09 40.97
CA VAL A 15 27.87 4.30 40.16
C VAL A 15 27.86 4.88 38.74
N MET A 16 28.52 4.21 37.80
CA MET A 16 28.38 4.51 36.37
C MET A 16 27.02 4.06 35.90
N VAL A 17 26.11 5.00 35.67
CA VAL A 17 24.85 4.74 34.94
C VAL A 17 25.19 4.77 33.45
N LEU A 18 25.29 3.60 32.83
CA LEU A 18 25.40 3.50 31.38
C LEU A 18 24.05 3.89 30.74
N PRO A 19 24.04 4.73 29.71
CA PRO A 19 22.80 5.02 28.98
C PRO A 19 22.31 3.71 28.33
N VAL A 20 21.07 3.33 28.60
CA VAL A 20 20.39 2.26 27.85
C VAL A 20 20.11 2.84 26.47
N ILE A 21 20.92 2.47 25.49
CA ILE A 21 20.64 2.75 24.08
C ILE A 21 19.47 1.83 23.72
N ALA A 22 18.27 2.43 23.57
CA ALA A 22 17.12 1.69 23.04
C ALA A 22 17.50 1.11 21.68
N ALA A 23 17.33 -0.20 21.51
CA ALA A 23 17.51 -0.85 20.21
C ALA A 23 16.59 -0.17 19.19
N PRO A 24 17.04 0.02 17.92
CA PRO A 24 16.14 0.54 16.88
C PRO A 24 14.91 -0.38 16.78
N PRO A 25 13.73 0.18 16.45
CA PRO A 25 12.52 -0.60 16.31
C PRO A 25 12.79 -1.76 15.35
N ASP A 26 12.37 -2.95 15.73
CA ASP A 26 12.67 -4.20 15.04
C ASP A 26 12.26 -4.09 13.55
N SER A 27 13.25 -4.06 12.67
CA SER A 27 13.04 -3.89 11.21
C SER A 27 12.16 -5.00 10.63
N LYS A 28 12.19 -6.18 11.23
CA LYS A 28 11.35 -7.31 10.86
C LYS A 28 9.87 -7.05 11.17
N SER A 29 9.55 -6.42 12.31
CA SER A 29 8.17 -6.07 12.68
C SER A 29 7.57 -4.96 11.80
N THR A 30 8.42 -4.12 11.21
CA THR A 30 7.98 -3.08 10.27
C THR A 30 7.70 -3.70 8.89
N ALA A 31 8.62 -4.52 8.38
CA ALA A 31 8.43 -5.23 7.11
C ALA A 31 7.19 -6.16 7.13
N ASP A 32 6.96 -6.87 8.24
CA ASP A 32 5.78 -7.72 8.40
C ASP A 32 4.47 -6.89 8.41
N ARG A 33 4.49 -5.70 9.00
CA ARG A 33 3.33 -4.76 8.99
C ARG A 33 3.06 -4.20 7.60
N ASP A 34 4.11 -3.83 6.88
CA ASP A 34 4.02 -3.28 5.54
C ASP A 34 3.49 -4.32 4.54
N ALA A 35 3.97 -5.56 4.63
CA ALA A 35 3.42 -6.67 3.85
C ALA A 35 1.94 -6.91 4.16
N ALA A 36 1.54 -6.86 5.44
CA ALA A 36 0.16 -7.03 5.85
C ALA A 36 -0.78 -5.92 5.34
N VAL A 37 -0.29 -4.69 5.13
CA VAL A 37 -1.08 -3.61 4.50
C VAL A 37 -1.40 -3.96 3.05
N ALA A 38 -0.39 -4.35 2.27
CA ALA A 38 -0.58 -4.71 0.87
C ALA A 38 -1.50 -5.92 0.70
N GLU A 39 -1.32 -6.96 1.52
CA GLU A 39 -2.19 -8.14 1.50
C GLU A 39 -3.65 -7.80 1.82
N LYS A 40 -3.89 -6.95 2.81
CA LYS A 40 -5.24 -6.49 3.17
C LYS A 40 -5.87 -5.66 2.05
N TRP A 41 -5.08 -4.78 1.41
CA TRP A 41 -5.54 -3.96 0.30
C TRP A 41 -5.98 -4.85 -0.87
N ILE A 42 -5.15 -5.81 -1.29
CA ILE A 42 -5.47 -6.81 -2.32
C ILE A 42 -6.71 -7.62 -1.93
N ALA A 43 -6.77 -8.14 -0.70
CA ALA A 43 -7.90 -8.93 -0.23
C ALA A 43 -9.20 -8.10 -0.18
N GLY A 44 -9.09 -6.81 0.13
CA GLY A 44 -10.22 -5.87 0.10
C GLY A 44 -10.82 -5.76 -1.29
N TRP A 45 -10.01 -5.54 -2.32
CA TRP A 45 -10.44 -5.51 -3.71
C TRP A 45 -11.06 -6.84 -4.16
N ASN A 46 -10.35 -7.95 -3.93
CA ASN A 46 -10.79 -9.30 -4.32
C ASN A 46 -12.04 -9.79 -3.55
N SER A 47 -12.40 -9.13 -2.47
CA SER A 47 -13.63 -9.45 -1.75
C SER A 47 -14.90 -9.06 -2.51
N HIS A 48 -14.81 -8.14 -3.47
CA HIS A 48 -15.92 -7.50 -4.18
C HIS A 48 -16.94 -6.85 -3.22
N ASP A 49 -16.49 -6.46 -2.03
CA ASP A 49 -17.30 -5.90 -0.95
C ASP A 49 -16.65 -4.60 -0.45
N PRO A 50 -17.24 -3.42 -0.69
CA PRO A 50 -16.67 -2.16 -0.25
C PRO A 50 -16.51 -2.06 1.26
N ASP A 51 -17.31 -2.79 2.04
CA ASP A 51 -17.21 -2.77 3.51
C ASP A 51 -15.97 -3.49 4.04
N LYS A 52 -15.26 -4.24 3.18
CA LYS A 52 -13.99 -4.89 3.52
C LYS A 52 -12.75 -4.08 3.15
N ILE A 53 -12.84 -3.21 2.14
CA ILE A 53 -11.71 -2.36 1.75
C ILE A 53 -11.74 -1.00 2.44
N LEU A 54 -12.89 -0.37 2.56
CA LEU A 54 -13.03 0.99 3.11
C LEU A 54 -12.47 1.19 4.52
N PRO A 55 -12.50 0.22 5.46
CA PRO A 55 -11.89 0.38 6.77
C PRO A 55 -10.37 0.60 6.74
N GLN A 56 -9.70 0.29 5.63
CA GLN A 56 -8.26 0.51 5.45
C GLN A 56 -7.91 1.95 5.08
N PHE A 57 -8.91 2.74 4.70
CA PHE A 57 -8.76 4.14 4.34
C PHE A 57 -9.17 5.08 5.49
N THR A 58 -8.56 6.26 5.54
CA THR A 58 -9.04 7.35 6.39
C THR A 58 -10.37 7.89 5.87
N ASP A 59 -11.11 8.63 6.71
CA ASP A 59 -12.40 9.21 6.29
C ASP A 59 -12.21 10.27 5.18
N ASP A 60 -11.03 10.93 5.16
CA ASP A 60 -10.62 11.97 4.21
C ASP A 60 -9.70 11.45 3.08
N ILE A 61 -9.76 10.16 2.77
CA ILE A 61 -8.95 9.54 1.70
C ILE A 61 -9.01 10.33 0.39
N PHE A 62 -7.85 10.54 -0.22
CA PHE A 62 -7.69 10.94 -1.61
C PHE A 62 -7.36 9.69 -2.44
N TYR A 63 -8.21 9.35 -3.40
CA TYR A 63 -8.01 8.22 -4.29
C TYR A 63 -8.03 8.68 -5.74
N GLU A 64 -7.03 8.32 -6.53
CA GLU A 64 -6.92 8.70 -7.93
C GLU A 64 -6.61 7.47 -8.80
N ASP A 65 -7.41 7.25 -9.84
CA ASP A 65 -7.07 6.40 -10.98
C ASP A 65 -6.54 7.31 -12.11
N VAL A 66 -5.23 7.30 -12.29
CA VAL A 66 -4.55 8.16 -13.29
C VAL A 66 -4.89 7.73 -14.70
N ALA A 67 -5.13 6.44 -14.95
CA ALA A 67 -5.37 5.91 -16.28
C ALA A 67 -6.68 6.43 -16.89
N PHE A 68 -7.71 6.68 -16.07
CA PHE A 68 -8.99 7.27 -16.48
C PHE A 68 -9.17 8.71 -16.03
N GLY A 69 -8.22 9.24 -15.23
CA GLY A 69 -8.31 10.60 -14.67
C GLY A 69 -9.43 10.76 -13.64
N GLU A 70 -9.80 9.68 -12.97
CA GLU A 70 -10.84 9.68 -11.96
C GLU A 70 -10.28 9.99 -10.58
N VAL A 71 -10.90 10.92 -9.87
CA VAL A 71 -10.52 11.34 -8.52
C VAL A 71 -11.70 11.20 -7.58
N SER A 72 -11.46 10.58 -6.42
CA SER A 72 -12.45 10.39 -5.36
C SER A 72 -11.95 10.96 -4.04
N HIS A 73 -12.79 11.74 -3.35
CA HIS A 73 -12.51 12.34 -2.05
C HIS A 73 -13.40 11.72 -0.97
N GLY A 74 -12.76 11.17 0.05
CA GLY A 74 -13.44 10.52 1.18
C GLY A 74 -14.06 9.16 0.85
N GLN A 75 -14.37 8.41 1.89
CA GLN A 75 -14.82 7.02 1.76
C GLN A 75 -16.12 6.87 0.96
N ALA A 76 -16.99 7.89 0.94
CA ALA A 76 -18.26 7.81 0.22
C ALA A 76 -18.07 7.83 -1.31
N GLU A 77 -17.10 8.61 -1.82
CA GLU A 77 -16.77 8.64 -3.24
C GLU A 77 -15.96 7.41 -3.65
N VAL A 78 -14.98 6.99 -2.81
CA VAL A 78 -14.23 5.75 -3.04
C VAL A 78 -15.15 4.52 -3.08
N ARG A 79 -16.21 4.49 -2.27
CA ARG A 79 -17.22 3.44 -2.35
C ARG A 79 -17.91 3.40 -3.74
N LYS A 80 -18.26 4.55 -4.29
CA LYS A 80 -18.89 4.63 -5.62
C LYS A 80 -17.93 4.18 -6.71
N PHE A 81 -16.67 4.65 -6.64
CA PHE A 81 -15.61 4.24 -7.55
C PHE A 81 -15.43 2.71 -7.52
N PHE A 82 -15.27 2.12 -6.32
CA PHE A 82 -15.14 0.67 -6.16
C PHE A 82 -16.31 -0.12 -6.77
N LEU A 83 -17.55 0.34 -6.55
CA LEU A 83 -18.72 -0.33 -7.11
C LEU A 83 -18.78 -0.17 -8.65
N SER A 84 -18.37 0.98 -9.19
CA SER A 84 -18.27 1.22 -10.64
C SER A 84 -17.24 0.28 -11.28
N GLU A 85 -16.09 0.06 -10.64
CA GLU A 85 -15.10 -0.89 -11.12
C GLU A 85 -15.65 -2.32 -11.19
N LEU A 86 -16.42 -2.75 -10.18
CA LEU A 86 -17.05 -4.07 -10.18
C LEU A 86 -18.20 -4.18 -11.21
N GLU A 87 -18.89 -3.11 -11.54
CA GLU A 87 -19.86 -3.11 -12.64
C GLU A 87 -19.17 -3.26 -13.99
N GLY A 88 -18.03 -2.56 -14.15
CA GLY A 88 -17.19 -2.60 -15.35
C GLY A 88 -16.49 -3.95 -15.55
N VAL A 89 -15.99 -4.54 -14.46
CA VAL A 89 -15.19 -5.78 -14.43
C VAL A 89 -15.67 -6.69 -13.29
N PRO A 90 -16.78 -7.43 -13.47
CA PRO A 90 -17.39 -8.21 -12.38
C PRO A 90 -16.56 -9.35 -11.83
N ASP A 91 -15.63 -9.87 -12.62
CA ASP A 91 -14.65 -10.90 -12.25
C ASP A 91 -13.26 -10.32 -11.98
N LEU A 92 -13.21 -9.06 -11.51
CA LEU A 92 -11.98 -8.37 -11.12
C LEU A 92 -11.16 -9.22 -10.16
N GLU A 93 -9.88 -9.39 -10.49
CA GLU A 93 -8.90 -10.04 -9.63
C GLU A 93 -7.62 -9.23 -9.59
N LEU A 94 -7.15 -8.91 -8.39
CA LEU A 94 -5.82 -8.35 -8.14
C LEU A 94 -4.92 -9.42 -7.54
N LYS A 95 -3.73 -9.59 -8.12
CA LYS A 95 -2.68 -10.44 -7.57
C LYS A 95 -1.52 -9.57 -7.11
N LEU A 96 -1.16 -9.66 -5.84
CA LEU A 96 0.03 -8.99 -5.30
C LEU A 96 1.28 -9.50 -6.01
N MET A 97 2.08 -8.59 -6.55
CA MET A 97 3.37 -8.87 -7.17
C MET A 97 4.53 -8.52 -6.23
N ARG A 98 4.45 -7.33 -5.64
CA ARG A 98 5.44 -6.80 -4.70
C ARG A 98 4.82 -5.67 -3.87
N ALA A 99 5.31 -5.48 -2.65
CA ALA A 99 5.06 -4.28 -1.86
C ALA A 99 6.38 -3.73 -1.32
N ASP A 100 6.48 -2.42 -1.26
CA ASP A 100 7.63 -1.70 -0.71
C ASP A 100 7.09 -0.46 0.01
N ILE A 101 6.87 -0.59 1.33
CA ILE A 101 6.21 0.42 2.16
C ILE A 101 7.13 0.71 3.34
N HIS A 102 7.51 1.96 3.55
CA HIS A 102 8.37 2.37 4.65
C HIS A 102 7.93 3.73 5.21
N GLY A 103 7.84 3.82 6.54
CA GLY A 103 7.54 5.09 7.20
C GLY A 103 6.19 5.70 6.81
N GLY A 104 5.22 4.87 6.42
CA GLY A 104 3.90 5.32 6.01
C GLY A 104 3.80 5.80 4.55
N HIS A 105 4.80 5.54 3.72
CA HIS A 105 4.79 5.81 2.29
C HIS A 105 5.31 4.58 1.53
N GLY A 106 4.75 4.29 0.36
CA GLY A 106 5.25 3.17 -0.44
C GLY A 106 4.42 2.84 -1.67
N THR A 107 4.72 1.65 -2.19
CA THR A 107 4.08 1.13 -3.40
C THR A 107 3.56 -0.29 -3.20
N ILE A 108 2.46 -0.59 -3.87
CA ILE A 108 1.89 -1.93 -3.99
C ILE A 108 1.82 -2.24 -5.49
N GLU A 109 2.68 -3.14 -5.97
CA GLU A 109 2.63 -3.64 -7.35
C GLU A 109 1.65 -4.81 -7.45
N TRP A 110 0.80 -4.76 -8.44
CA TRP A 110 -0.22 -5.77 -8.66
C TRP A 110 -0.39 -6.12 -10.13
N MET A 111 -0.98 -7.28 -10.38
CA MET A 111 -1.56 -7.68 -11.66
C MET A 111 -3.07 -7.58 -11.54
N PHE A 112 -3.68 -6.75 -12.35
CA PHE A 112 -5.13 -6.61 -12.49
C PHE A 112 -5.60 -7.43 -13.67
N SER A 113 -6.59 -8.29 -13.47
CA SER A 113 -7.20 -9.10 -14.51
C SER A 113 -8.71 -9.16 -14.34
N GLY A 114 -9.39 -9.41 -15.45
CA GLY A 114 -10.84 -9.58 -15.48
C GLY A 114 -11.38 -9.57 -16.89
N THR A 115 -12.70 -9.53 -16.99
CA THR A 115 -13.46 -9.46 -18.25
C THR A 115 -14.11 -8.08 -18.36
N ASP A 116 -13.72 -7.32 -19.37
CA ASP A 116 -14.33 -6.05 -19.70
C ASP A 116 -15.82 -6.23 -20.07
N LYS A 117 -16.69 -5.91 -19.13
CA LYS A 117 -18.13 -5.97 -19.34
C LYS A 117 -18.71 -4.62 -19.74
N ASP A 118 -18.36 -3.57 -19.01
CA ASP A 118 -19.05 -2.29 -19.14
C ASP A 118 -18.11 -1.08 -19.29
N VAL A 119 -16.80 -1.22 -19.06
CA VAL A 119 -15.82 -0.14 -19.29
C VAL A 119 -15.73 0.20 -20.77
N PHE A 120 -15.41 -0.79 -21.61
CA PHE A 120 -15.36 -0.67 -23.07
C PHE A 120 -16.41 -1.53 -23.79
N LYS A 121 -17.16 -2.36 -23.06
CA LYS A 121 -18.25 -3.23 -23.55
C LYS A 121 -17.83 -4.27 -24.58
N THR A 122 -16.62 -4.78 -24.47
CA THR A 122 -16.07 -5.74 -25.44
C THR A 122 -16.32 -7.20 -25.08
N GLY A 123 -16.62 -7.50 -23.81
CA GLY A 123 -16.76 -8.86 -23.28
C GLY A 123 -15.47 -9.67 -23.30
N LYS A 124 -14.30 -9.03 -23.48
CA LYS A 124 -13.02 -9.70 -23.60
C LYS A 124 -12.22 -9.63 -22.31
N LYS A 125 -11.38 -10.64 -22.09
CA LYS A 125 -10.46 -10.71 -20.96
C LYS A 125 -9.23 -9.85 -21.19
N PHE A 126 -8.72 -9.29 -20.08
CA PHE A 126 -7.45 -8.57 -20.05
C PHE A 126 -6.67 -8.90 -18.79
N SER A 127 -5.39 -8.57 -18.82
CA SER A 127 -4.51 -8.60 -17.65
C SER A 127 -3.43 -7.53 -17.81
N VAL A 128 -3.30 -6.64 -16.84
CA VAL A 128 -2.38 -5.51 -16.87
C VAL A 128 -1.65 -5.37 -15.54
N ARG A 129 -0.35 -5.04 -15.61
CA ARG A 129 0.41 -4.69 -14.41
C ARG A 129 0.14 -3.24 -14.05
N GLY A 130 0.01 -2.99 -12.77
CA GLY A 130 -0.09 -1.65 -12.22
C GLY A 130 0.61 -1.51 -10.88
N VAL A 131 0.59 -0.30 -10.38
CA VAL A 131 1.15 0.07 -9.09
C VAL A 131 0.28 1.12 -8.42
N SER A 132 -0.02 0.92 -7.14
CA SER A 132 -0.57 1.94 -6.26
C SER A 132 0.56 2.61 -5.50
N VAL A 133 0.62 3.93 -5.52
CA VAL A 133 1.45 4.75 -4.64
C VAL A 133 0.59 5.17 -3.46
N ILE A 134 0.98 4.80 -2.25
CA ILE A 134 0.18 5.02 -1.04
C ILE A 134 0.90 5.88 -0.02
N ASP A 135 0.13 6.71 0.68
CA ASP A 135 0.54 7.40 1.90
C ASP A 135 -0.39 7.03 3.05
N MET A 136 0.20 6.78 4.23
CA MET A 136 -0.51 6.27 5.40
C MET A 136 -0.39 7.22 6.59
N ARG A 137 -1.46 7.27 7.37
CA ARG A 137 -1.54 7.98 8.65
C ARG A 137 -2.30 7.11 9.65
N ASP A 138 -1.73 6.90 10.82
CA ASP A 138 -2.34 6.10 11.90
C ASP A 138 -2.76 4.68 11.47
N GLY A 139 -1.94 4.06 10.61
CA GLY A 139 -2.16 2.70 10.10
C GLY A 139 -3.24 2.59 9.02
N LYS A 140 -3.74 3.71 8.50
CA LYS A 140 -4.71 3.77 7.40
C LYS A 140 -4.14 4.55 6.22
N ILE A 141 -4.57 4.21 5.02
CA ILE A 141 -4.21 4.90 3.79
C ILE A 141 -5.04 6.18 3.68
N PHE A 142 -4.38 7.34 3.59
CA PHE A 142 -5.05 8.63 3.37
C PHE A 142 -4.86 9.17 1.95
N ARG A 143 -3.95 8.56 1.17
CA ARG A 143 -3.76 8.84 -0.25
C ARG A 143 -3.43 7.53 -0.97
N ASN A 144 -4.13 7.28 -2.08
CA ASN A 144 -3.85 6.18 -3.01
C ASN A 144 -3.90 6.72 -4.44
N VAL A 145 -2.87 6.43 -5.23
CA VAL A 145 -2.82 6.81 -6.65
C VAL A 145 -2.43 5.60 -7.46
N ASP A 146 -3.30 5.19 -8.38
CA ASP A 146 -3.13 4.03 -9.22
C ASP A 146 -2.61 4.39 -10.60
N PHE A 147 -1.58 3.67 -11.04
CA PHE A 147 -0.96 3.80 -12.35
C PHE A 147 -0.94 2.46 -13.06
N TYR A 148 -1.46 2.39 -14.26
CA TYR A 148 -1.34 1.23 -15.14
C TYR A 148 -1.49 1.63 -16.61
N ASP A 149 -1.08 0.73 -17.53
CA ASP A 149 -1.11 0.99 -18.96
C ASP A 149 -2.48 0.60 -19.55
N VAL A 150 -3.41 1.55 -19.59
CA VAL A 150 -4.73 1.36 -20.21
C VAL A 150 -4.64 1.03 -21.71
N ALA A 151 -3.60 1.49 -22.41
CA ALA A 151 -3.40 1.14 -23.80
C ALA A 151 -3.10 -0.36 -23.99
N THR A 152 -2.43 -0.98 -23.02
CA THR A 152 -2.28 -2.45 -22.98
C THR A 152 -3.62 -3.14 -22.81
N VAL A 153 -4.50 -2.66 -21.91
CA VAL A 153 -5.87 -3.17 -21.77
C VAL A 153 -6.60 -3.03 -23.11
N MET A 154 -6.62 -1.84 -23.70
CA MET A 154 -7.31 -1.56 -24.98
C MET A 154 -6.81 -2.45 -26.13
N ARG A 155 -5.52 -2.76 -26.20
CA ARG A 155 -4.99 -3.73 -27.18
C ARG A 155 -5.52 -5.13 -26.94
N GLN A 156 -5.54 -5.60 -25.69
CA GLN A 156 -6.01 -6.95 -25.36
C GLN A 156 -7.52 -7.13 -25.62
N VAL A 157 -8.30 -6.10 -25.37
CA VAL A 157 -9.75 -6.13 -25.68
C VAL A 157 -10.07 -5.76 -27.13
N GLY A 158 -9.04 -5.45 -27.95
CA GLY A 158 -9.16 -5.28 -29.41
C GLY A 158 -9.61 -3.90 -29.87
N LEU A 159 -9.45 -2.88 -29.04
CA LEU A 159 -9.75 -1.48 -29.36
C LEU A 159 -8.55 -0.73 -29.96
N LEU A 160 -7.33 -1.20 -29.67
CA LEU A 160 -6.10 -0.68 -30.27
C LEU A 160 -5.37 -1.79 -31.03
N GLN A 161 -4.74 -1.40 -32.15
CA GLN A 161 -3.86 -2.32 -32.89
C GLN A 161 -2.57 -2.57 -32.11
N THR A 162 -2.09 -3.80 -32.13
CA THR A 162 -0.74 -4.12 -31.64
C THR A 162 0.26 -3.54 -32.63
N PRO A 163 1.25 -2.75 -32.19
CA PRO A 163 2.32 -2.30 -33.07
C PRO A 163 3.00 -3.51 -33.75
N PRO A 164 3.38 -3.43 -35.03
CA PRO A 164 4.12 -4.48 -35.69
C PRO A 164 5.42 -4.77 -34.94
N ALA A 165 5.85 -6.04 -34.92
CA ALA A 165 7.00 -6.50 -34.15
C ALA A 165 8.33 -5.85 -34.56
N ASP A 166 8.39 -5.29 -35.75
CA ASP A 166 9.52 -4.61 -36.39
C ASP A 166 9.52 -3.08 -36.21
N ALA A 167 8.55 -2.52 -35.51
CA ALA A 167 8.46 -1.08 -35.21
C ALA A 167 9.32 -0.62 -34.01
N LYS A 168 10.53 -1.25 -33.82
CA LYS A 168 11.49 -0.86 -32.76
C LYS A 168 12.64 -0.10 -33.35
#